data_86c9675583c1558d587b3ca6ced62e5a
#
_entry.id   86c9675583c1558d587b3ca6ced62e5a
#
_cell.length_a   1.000
_cell.length_b   1.000
_cell.length_c   1.000
_cell.angle_alpha   90.00
_cell.angle_beta   90.00
_cell.angle_gamma   90.00
#
_symmetry.space_group_name_H-M   'P 1'
#
loop_
_entity.id
_entity.type
_entity.pdbx_description
1 polymer ?
#
loop_
_entity_poly.entity_id
_entity_poly.type
_entity_poly.pdbx_seq_one_letter_code
_entity_poly.pdbx_strand_id
1 'polypeptide(L)'
;MVFGQVVVGPPGSGKTTYCNGMSQFLNLIGRKVAIVNLDPANDSLPYECAVNIEELVKLSDVMVEHSLGPNGGLVYCMDYIEKNIDWLEAKLEPLLKDHYLLFDFPGQVELFFLHSNAKSVIMKLIKKLNLRLTAVHLVDAHLCSDPGKYVSALLLSLSTMLHLELPHINVLSKIDLIESYGRLAFNLDFYTDVEDLSYLQHHLDQDPRSAKYRKLTKELCEVIDNFGLVSFTTLDIQDKESVGNLVKLIDKSNGYIFAGIEASAVEFSKIAIGHNDWDYYRYPCFLVICIFWIHLPFTSWLTLENFITCTCAL
;
A
#
# COMPACT_ATOMS: atom_id res chain seq x y z
N MET A 1 20.02 -7.59 -3.92
CA MET A 1 18.65 -7.52 -3.37
C MET A 1 18.18 -6.08 -3.53
N VAL A 2 17.05 -5.86 -4.14
CA VAL A 2 16.57 -4.52 -4.49
C VAL A 2 15.30 -4.23 -3.70
N PHE A 3 15.20 -3.03 -3.18
CA PHE A 3 14.09 -2.60 -2.33
C PHE A 3 13.23 -1.58 -3.06
N GLY A 4 11.97 -1.51 -2.69
CA GLY A 4 11.06 -0.55 -3.29
C GLY A 4 9.69 -0.50 -2.63
N GLN A 5 8.83 0.32 -3.20
CA GLN A 5 7.45 0.53 -2.79
C GLN A 5 6.51 0.32 -3.97
N VAL A 6 5.36 -0.25 -3.70
CA VAL A 6 4.22 -0.32 -4.63
C VAL A 6 3.17 0.63 -4.12
N VAL A 7 2.95 1.74 -4.83
CA VAL A 7 2.01 2.79 -4.41
C VAL A 7 0.65 2.50 -5.00
N VAL A 8 -0.32 2.25 -4.14
CA VAL A 8 -1.70 1.90 -4.50
C VAL A 8 -2.68 2.81 -3.76
N GLY A 9 -3.90 2.85 -4.23
CA GLY A 9 -4.97 3.62 -3.59
C GLY A 9 -5.97 4.16 -4.60
N PRO A 10 -7.15 4.61 -4.15
CA PRO A 10 -8.21 5.11 -5.01
C PRO A 10 -7.80 6.33 -5.82
N PRO A 11 -8.55 6.67 -6.88
CA PRO A 11 -8.35 7.91 -7.61
C PRO A 11 -8.41 9.11 -6.67
N GLY A 12 -7.51 10.06 -6.86
CA GLY A 12 -7.45 11.26 -6.02
C GLY A 12 -6.76 11.10 -4.66
N SER A 13 -6.34 9.89 -4.26
CA SER A 13 -5.63 9.68 -2.98
C SER A 13 -4.21 10.28 -2.91
N GLY A 14 -3.70 10.81 -4.03
CA GLY A 14 -2.40 11.48 -4.06
C GLY A 14 -1.20 10.59 -4.41
N LYS A 15 -1.38 9.45 -5.06
CA LYS A 15 -0.30 8.50 -5.44
C LYS A 15 0.85 9.17 -6.18
N THR A 16 0.54 9.85 -7.27
CA THR A 16 1.55 10.53 -8.10
C THR A 16 2.26 11.65 -7.34
N THR A 17 1.53 12.41 -6.51
CA THR A 17 2.11 13.42 -5.61
C THR A 17 3.01 12.77 -4.56
N TYR A 18 2.59 11.64 -4.01
CA TYR A 18 3.39 10.84 -3.09
C TYR A 18 4.69 10.36 -3.75
N CYS A 19 4.62 9.78 -4.95
CA CYS A 19 5.81 9.32 -5.67
C CYS A 19 6.80 10.46 -5.91
N ASN A 20 6.31 11.64 -6.30
CA ASN A 20 7.14 12.82 -6.48
C ASN A 20 7.80 13.27 -5.16
N GLY A 21 7.01 13.50 -4.10
CA GLY A 21 7.53 13.97 -2.81
C GLY A 21 8.46 12.94 -2.15
N MET A 22 8.08 11.66 -2.18
CA MET A 22 8.90 10.57 -1.64
C MET A 22 10.22 10.43 -2.39
N SER A 23 10.24 10.56 -3.73
CA SER A 23 11.48 10.50 -4.49
C SER A 23 12.42 11.65 -4.14
N GLN A 24 11.90 12.87 -3.99
CA GLN A 24 12.67 14.04 -3.56
C GLN A 24 13.25 13.81 -2.17
N PHE A 25 12.45 13.35 -1.22
CA PHE A 25 12.91 13.08 0.14
C PHE A 25 14.00 12.00 0.18
N LEU A 26 13.79 10.88 -0.50
CA LEU A 26 14.77 9.79 -0.53
C LEU A 26 16.09 10.21 -1.19
N ASN A 27 16.03 11.01 -2.26
CA ASN A 27 17.22 11.58 -2.89
C ASN A 27 17.96 12.54 -1.93
N LEU A 28 17.24 13.36 -1.15
CA LEU A 28 17.83 14.25 -0.15
C LEU A 28 18.59 13.49 0.95
N ILE A 29 18.14 12.30 1.33
CA ILE A 29 18.84 11.43 2.30
C ILE A 29 19.89 10.52 1.65
N GLY A 30 20.21 10.74 0.36
CA GLY A 30 21.29 10.06 -0.37
C GLY A 30 20.90 8.73 -1.00
N ARG A 31 19.61 8.39 -1.10
CA ARG A 31 19.14 7.21 -1.84
C ARG A 31 18.86 7.58 -3.29
N LYS A 32 19.44 6.87 -4.24
CA LYS A 32 19.06 6.99 -5.64
C LYS A 32 17.72 6.31 -5.85
N VAL A 33 16.78 7.05 -6.42
CA VAL A 33 15.40 6.57 -6.64
C VAL A 33 15.11 6.50 -8.13
N ALA A 34 14.44 5.44 -8.54
CA ALA A 34 13.87 5.31 -9.87
C ALA A 34 12.36 5.15 -9.76
N ILE A 35 11.61 6.07 -10.37
CA ILE A 35 10.15 5.97 -10.43
C ILE A 35 9.76 5.21 -11.69
N VAL A 36 8.88 4.23 -11.50
CA VAL A 36 8.32 3.38 -12.56
C VAL A 36 6.82 3.69 -12.65
N ASN A 37 6.43 4.40 -13.68
CA ASN A 37 5.02 4.67 -13.96
C ASN A 37 4.37 3.46 -14.64
N LEU A 38 3.41 2.84 -13.95
CA LEU A 38 2.58 1.75 -14.45
C LEU A 38 1.12 2.18 -14.69
N ASP A 39 0.83 3.48 -14.55
CA ASP A 39 -0.48 4.05 -14.87
C ASP A 39 -0.52 4.54 -16.32
N PRO A 40 -1.17 3.83 -17.25
CA PRO A 40 -1.26 4.22 -18.64
C PRO A 40 -2.26 5.37 -18.88
N ALA A 41 -2.90 5.89 -17.83
CA ALA A 41 -3.82 7.01 -17.89
C ALA A 41 -3.19 8.32 -17.37
N ASN A 42 -1.90 8.33 -17.05
CA ASN A 42 -1.24 9.46 -16.41
C ASN A 42 -0.46 10.29 -17.45
N ASP A 43 -1.16 11.13 -18.21
CA ASP A 43 -0.60 11.93 -19.31
C ASP A 43 0.38 13.03 -18.84
N SER A 44 0.36 13.40 -17.56
CA SER A 44 1.17 14.50 -17.01
C SER A 44 1.84 14.11 -15.70
N LEU A 45 3.07 13.61 -15.82
CA LEU A 45 3.87 13.20 -14.66
C LEU A 45 4.58 14.42 -14.03
N PRO A 46 4.43 14.68 -12.73
CA PRO A 46 5.14 15.76 -12.03
C PRO A 46 6.58 15.39 -11.65
N TYR A 47 7.04 14.21 -12.02
CA TYR A 47 8.35 13.65 -11.69
C TYR A 47 9.05 13.11 -12.93
N GLU A 48 10.38 13.03 -12.86
CA GLU A 48 11.17 12.34 -13.87
C GLU A 48 10.96 10.81 -13.73
N CYS A 49 10.47 10.20 -14.81
CA CYS A 49 10.13 8.79 -14.87
C CYS A 49 11.29 7.99 -15.46
N ALA A 50 11.79 6.99 -14.73
CA ALA A 50 12.85 6.10 -15.22
C ALA A 50 12.31 5.06 -16.21
N VAL A 51 11.07 4.60 -15.99
CA VAL A 51 10.35 3.69 -16.91
C VAL A 51 8.90 4.14 -16.99
N ASN A 52 8.42 4.42 -18.20
CA ASN A 52 7.02 4.81 -18.44
C ASN A 52 6.32 3.72 -19.26
N ILE A 53 5.19 3.22 -18.73
CA ILE A 53 4.41 2.18 -19.38
C ILE A 53 3.80 2.63 -20.70
N GLU A 54 3.64 3.95 -20.93
CA GLU A 54 3.17 4.50 -22.20
C GLU A 54 4.08 4.16 -23.38
N GLU A 55 5.35 3.83 -23.13
CA GLU A 55 6.25 3.33 -24.18
C GLU A 55 5.83 1.95 -24.69
N LEU A 56 5.11 1.17 -23.89
CA LEU A 56 4.61 -0.17 -24.24
C LEU A 56 3.15 -0.15 -24.69
N VAL A 57 2.29 0.57 -23.95
CA VAL A 57 0.85 0.61 -24.19
C VAL A 57 0.27 1.93 -23.69
N LYS A 58 -0.57 2.57 -24.52
CA LYS A 58 -1.32 3.78 -24.17
C LYS A 58 -2.79 3.47 -24.02
N LEU A 59 -3.40 4.01 -22.96
CA LEU A 59 -4.83 3.81 -22.69
C LEU A 59 -5.70 4.36 -23.84
N SER A 60 -5.36 5.54 -24.40
CA SER A 60 -6.08 6.15 -25.50
C SER A 60 -6.18 5.25 -26.73
N ASP A 61 -5.06 4.61 -27.08
CA ASP A 61 -4.96 3.76 -28.26
C ASP A 61 -5.80 2.48 -28.07
N VAL A 62 -5.70 1.87 -26.87
CA VAL A 62 -6.48 0.67 -26.49
C VAL A 62 -7.98 0.99 -26.52
N MET A 63 -8.41 2.14 -25.99
CA MET A 63 -9.82 2.54 -25.99
C MET A 63 -10.37 2.68 -27.41
N VAL A 64 -9.60 3.23 -28.32
CA VAL A 64 -10.00 3.42 -29.71
C VAL A 64 -10.01 2.07 -30.46
N GLU A 65 -8.93 1.30 -30.37
CA GLU A 65 -8.75 0.06 -31.14
C GLU A 65 -9.75 -1.03 -30.72
N HIS A 66 -10.01 -1.15 -29.40
CA HIS A 66 -10.89 -2.18 -28.87
C HIS A 66 -12.29 -1.69 -28.52
N SER A 67 -12.61 -0.42 -28.78
CA SER A 67 -13.90 0.21 -28.43
C SER A 67 -14.25 0.01 -26.93
N LEU A 68 -13.25 0.15 -26.05
CA LEU A 68 -13.39 0.00 -24.62
C LEU A 68 -13.59 1.34 -23.91
N GLY A 69 -14.34 1.34 -22.81
CA GLY A 69 -14.36 2.46 -21.88
C GLY A 69 -13.08 2.53 -21.03
N PRO A 70 -12.86 3.62 -20.27
CA PRO A 70 -11.62 3.82 -19.50
C PRO A 70 -11.26 2.66 -18.57
N ASN A 71 -12.22 2.15 -17.81
CA ASN A 71 -11.98 1.05 -16.87
C ASN A 71 -11.63 -0.25 -17.60
N GLY A 72 -12.37 -0.59 -18.67
CA GLY A 72 -12.05 -1.76 -19.49
C GLY A 72 -10.71 -1.64 -20.19
N GLY A 73 -10.38 -0.43 -20.67
CA GLY A 73 -9.08 -0.14 -21.26
C GLY A 73 -7.92 -0.32 -20.27
N LEU A 74 -8.08 0.11 -19.02
CA LEU A 74 -7.07 -0.08 -17.97
C LEU A 74 -6.87 -1.55 -17.62
N VAL A 75 -7.95 -2.34 -17.52
CA VAL A 75 -7.84 -3.80 -17.31
C VAL A 75 -7.09 -4.44 -18.47
N TYR A 76 -7.40 -4.05 -19.70
CA TYR A 76 -6.69 -4.53 -20.89
C TYR A 76 -5.19 -4.14 -20.85
N CYS A 77 -4.87 -2.90 -20.50
CA CYS A 77 -3.48 -2.46 -20.37
C CYS A 77 -2.72 -3.30 -19.35
N MET A 78 -3.32 -3.57 -18.17
CA MET A 78 -2.69 -4.42 -17.16
C MET A 78 -2.49 -5.85 -17.63
N ASP A 79 -3.45 -6.43 -18.37
CA ASP A 79 -3.30 -7.72 -19.04
C ASP A 79 -2.14 -7.71 -20.05
N TYR A 80 -2.04 -6.64 -20.81
CA TYR A 80 -0.99 -6.48 -21.81
C TYR A 80 0.40 -6.38 -21.18
N ILE A 81 0.51 -5.63 -20.05
CA ILE A 81 1.74 -5.56 -19.25
C ILE A 81 2.10 -6.94 -18.71
N GLU A 82 1.14 -7.67 -18.16
CA GLU A 82 1.38 -9.01 -17.64
C GLU A 82 1.91 -9.98 -18.69
N LYS A 83 1.39 -9.91 -19.92
CA LYS A 83 1.83 -10.74 -21.06
C LYS A 83 3.21 -10.32 -21.59
N ASN A 84 3.55 -9.04 -21.46
CA ASN A 84 4.80 -8.47 -21.92
C ASN A 84 5.74 -8.13 -20.75
N ILE A 85 5.69 -8.89 -19.67
CA ILE A 85 6.47 -8.63 -18.45
C ILE A 85 8.00 -8.58 -18.73
N ASP A 86 8.47 -9.29 -19.73
CA ASP A 86 9.88 -9.33 -20.14
C ASP A 86 10.38 -7.96 -20.62
N TRP A 87 9.50 -7.15 -21.24
CA TRP A 87 9.82 -5.77 -21.59
C TRP A 87 10.08 -4.93 -20.35
N LEU A 88 9.20 -5.03 -19.34
CA LEU A 88 9.35 -4.30 -18.09
C LEU A 88 10.58 -4.75 -17.32
N GLU A 89 10.86 -6.04 -17.30
CA GLU A 89 12.06 -6.64 -16.71
C GLU A 89 13.33 -6.06 -17.34
N ALA A 90 13.42 -6.07 -18.68
CA ALA A 90 14.56 -5.51 -19.41
C ALA A 90 14.80 -4.02 -19.14
N LYS A 91 13.73 -3.23 -18.96
CA LYS A 91 13.82 -1.81 -18.60
C LYS A 91 14.28 -1.59 -17.14
N LEU A 92 13.89 -2.48 -16.23
CA LEU A 92 14.25 -2.38 -14.81
C LEU A 92 15.67 -2.90 -14.53
N GLU A 93 16.16 -3.88 -15.28
CA GLU A 93 17.45 -4.55 -15.02
C GLU A 93 18.64 -3.59 -14.82
N PRO A 94 18.82 -2.50 -15.61
CA PRO A 94 19.90 -1.54 -15.40
C PRO A 94 19.79 -0.79 -14.07
N LEU A 95 18.56 -0.61 -13.55
CA LEU A 95 18.27 0.16 -12.33
C LEU A 95 18.50 -0.64 -11.05
N LEU A 96 18.53 -1.99 -11.14
CA LEU A 96 18.61 -2.88 -9.97
C LEU A 96 19.92 -2.77 -9.20
N LYS A 97 20.95 -2.16 -9.77
CA LYS A 97 22.29 -2.11 -9.15
C LYS A 97 22.36 -1.16 -7.96
N ASP A 98 21.71 0.01 -8.09
CA ASP A 98 21.91 1.11 -7.15
C ASP A 98 20.67 1.98 -6.90
N HIS A 99 19.49 1.63 -7.47
CA HIS A 99 18.27 2.40 -7.28
C HIS A 99 17.27 1.72 -6.35
N TYR A 100 16.59 2.56 -5.58
CA TYR A 100 15.37 2.21 -4.86
C TYR A 100 14.17 2.44 -5.79
N LEU A 101 13.26 1.47 -5.89
CA LEU A 101 12.19 1.50 -6.88
C LEU A 101 10.88 2.02 -6.28
N LEU A 102 10.26 2.99 -6.95
CA LEU A 102 8.89 3.44 -6.64
C LEU A 102 7.98 3.09 -7.82
N PHE A 103 7.01 2.21 -7.60
CA PHE A 103 6.02 1.83 -8.60
C PHE A 103 4.74 2.63 -8.40
N ASP A 104 4.41 3.52 -9.34
CA ASP A 104 3.15 4.27 -9.38
C ASP A 104 2.12 3.50 -10.20
N PHE A 105 1.04 3.04 -9.54
CA PHE A 105 -0.01 2.23 -10.14
C PHE A 105 -1.28 3.03 -10.44
N PRO A 106 -2.13 2.56 -11.38
CA PRO A 106 -3.43 3.17 -11.66
C PRO A 106 -4.29 3.32 -10.40
N GLY A 107 -5.15 4.33 -10.41
CA GLY A 107 -6.04 4.61 -9.29
C GLY A 107 -7.30 3.75 -9.23
N GLN A 108 -7.54 2.88 -10.21
CA GLN A 108 -8.69 1.98 -10.19
C GLN A 108 -8.48 0.88 -9.17
N VAL A 109 -9.25 0.96 -8.09
CA VAL A 109 -9.17 0.01 -6.98
C VAL A 109 -9.55 -1.41 -7.40
N GLU A 110 -10.41 -1.57 -8.39
CA GLU A 110 -10.85 -2.83 -8.95
C GLU A 110 -9.69 -3.69 -9.46
N LEU A 111 -8.59 -3.06 -9.91
CA LEU A 111 -7.38 -3.75 -10.33
C LEU A 111 -6.67 -4.51 -9.20
N PHE A 112 -6.94 -4.12 -7.95
CA PHE A 112 -6.27 -4.65 -6.77
C PHE A 112 -7.13 -5.57 -5.91
N PHE A 113 -8.41 -5.75 -6.22
CA PHE A 113 -9.27 -6.67 -5.48
C PHE A 113 -10.23 -7.49 -6.34
N LEU A 114 -10.57 -7.04 -7.57
CA LEU A 114 -11.40 -7.83 -8.51
C LEU A 114 -10.56 -8.55 -9.57
N HIS A 115 -9.46 -7.94 -9.98
CA HIS A 115 -8.60 -8.47 -11.03
C HIS A 115 -7.25 -8.91 -10.46
N SER A 116 -6.74 -10.05 -10.92
CA SER A 116 -5.46 -10.58 -10.46
C SER A 116 -4.24 -10.03 -11.21
N ASN A 117 -4.45 -9.25 -12.28
CA ASN A 117 -3.42 -8.85 -13.23
C ASN A 117 -2.34 -7.97 -12.57
N ALA A 118 -2.75 -6.94 -11.80
CA ALA A 118 -1.82 -6.07 -11.08
C ALA A 118 -0.99 -6.89 -10.06
N LYS A 119 -1.63 -7.75 -9.28
CA LYS A 119 -0.94 -8.68 -8.37
C LYS A 119 0.03 -9.58 -9.13
N SER A 120 -0.41 -10.15 -10.24
CA SER A 120 0.40 -11.06 -11.08
C SER A 120 1.66 -10.37 -11.60
N VAL A 121 1.54 -9.12 -12.09
CA VAL A 121 2.68 -8.30 -12.52
C VAL A 121 3.67 -8.11 -11.36
N ILE A 122 3.19 -7.66 -10.20
CA ILE A 122 4.02 -7.43 -9.02
C ILE A 122 4.73 -8.73 -8.59
N MET A 123 4.02 -9.84 -8.50
CA MET A 123 4.57 -11.12 -8.06
C MET A 123 5.58 -11.70 -9.06
N LYS A 124 5.36 -11.52 -10.37
CA LYS A 124 6.32 -11.89 -11.41
C LYS A 124 7.61 -11.08 -11.28
N LEU A 125 7.52 -9.75 -11.10
CA LEU A 125 8.69 -8.89 -10.89
C LEU A 125 9.46 -9.26 -9.63
N ILE A 126 8.77 -9.50 -8.51
CA ILE A 126 9.40 -9.92 -7.25
C ILE A 126 10.21 -11.21 -7.46
N LYS A 127 9.61 -12.21 -8.14
CA LYS A 127 10.27 -13.50 -8.36
C LYS A 127 11.46 -13.41 -9.33
N LYS A 128 11.30 -12.69 -10.45
CA LYS A 128 12.32 -12.61 -11.49
C LYS A 128 13.49 -11.72 -11.09
N LEU A 129 13.22 -10.58 -10.46
CA LEU A 129 14.21 -9.56 -10.14
C LEU A 129 14.67 -9.58 -8.67
N ASN A 130 14.16 -10.53 -7.86
CA ASN A 130 14.48 -10.64 -6.44
C ASN A 130 14.25 -9.32 -5.68
N LEU A 131 13.06 -8.71 -5.88
CA LEU A 131 12.68 -7.45 -5.26
C LEU A 131 12.10 -7.68 -3.85
N ARG A 132 12.34 -6.73 -2.96
CA ARG A 132 11.65 -6.60 -1.67
C ARG A 132 10.79 -5.34 -1.68
N LEU A 133 9.51 -5.52 -1.83
CA LEU A 133 8.54 -4.45 -2.00
C LEU A 133 7.61 -4.37 -0.78
N THR A 134 7.26 -3.14 -0.42
CA THR A 134 6.17 -2.83 0.52
C THR A 134 5.06 -2.15 -0.26
N ALA A 135 3.84 -2.60 -0.09
CA ALA A 135 2.67 -1.90 -0.58
C ALA A 135 2.35 -0.71 0.33
N VAL A 136 2.27 0.48 -0.26
CA VAL A 136 1.87 1.72 0.41
C VAL A 136 0.48 2.09 -0.13
N HIS A 137 -0.54 1.86 0.68
CA HIS A 137 -1.92 2.12 0.31
C HIS A 137 -2.36 3.48 0.82
N LEU A 138 -2.54 4.43 -0.10
CA LEU A 138 -2.93 5.79 0.21
C LEU A 138 -4.45 5.92 0.29
N VAL A 139 -4.94 6.42 1.41
CA VAL A 139 -6.34 6.73 1.67
C VAL A 139 -6.45 8.21 1.97
N ASP A 140 -7.34 8.93 1.28
CA ASP A 140 -7.54 10.36 1.52
C ASP A 140 -8.20 10.60 2.88
N ALA A 141 -7.57 11.43 3.73
CA ALA A 141 -8.08 11.78 5.06
C ALA A 141 -9.48 12.41 5.02
N HIS A 142 -9.92 12.94 3.87
CA HIS A 142 -11.30 13.39 3.67
C HIS A 142 -12.33 12.32 4.02
N LEU A 143 -12.03 11.05 3.84
CA LEU A 143 -12.95 9.95 4.14
C LEU A 143 -13.28 9.82 5.63
N CYS A 144 -12.41 10.33 6.52
CA CYS A 144 -12.66 10.38 7.96
C CYS A 144 -13.78 11.36 8.37
N SER A 145 -14.16 12.30 7.49
CA SER A 145 -15.23 13.26 7.77
C SER A 145 -16.64 12.64 7.79
N ASP A 146 -16.81 11.45 7.22
CA ASP A 146 -18.08 10.74 7.12
C ASP A 146 -17.89 9.28 7.57
N PRO A 147 -18.61 8.83 8.63
CA PRO A 147 -18.48 7.48 9.15
C PRO A 147 -18.71 6.37 8.10
N GLY A 148 -19.65 6.57 7.17
CA GLY A 148 -19.93 5.59 6.12
C GLY A 148 -18.80 5.48 5.09
N LYS A 149 -18.20 6.62 4.74
CA LYS A 149 -17.03 6.66 3.85
C LYS A 149 -15.82 6.03 4.53
N TYR A 150 -15.64 6.29 5.83
CA TYR A 150 -14.53 5.71 6.58
C TYR A 150 -14.64 4.18 6.67
N VAL A 151 -15.80 3.61 7.00
CA VAL A 151 -16.01 2.15 6.98
C VAL A 151 -15.74 1.57 5.58
N SER A 152 -16.14 2.27 4.52
CA SER A 152 -15.84 1.84 3.15
C SER A 152 -14.34 1.85 2.86
N ALA A 153 -13.61 2.85 3.37
CA ALA A 153 -12.16 2.93 3.24
C ALA A 153 -11.45 1.80 4.00
N LEU A 154 -11.93 1.46 5.20
CA LEU A 154 -11.42 0.33 5.99
C LEU A 154 -11.59 -1.00 5.24
N LEU A 155 -12.78 -1.25 4.68
CA LEU A 155 -13.07 -2.45 3.90
C LEU A 155 -12.18 -2.54 2.65
N LEU A 156 -11.98 -1.42 1.96
CA LEU A 156 -11.10 -1.37 0.79
C LEU A 156 -9.65 -1.66 1.19
N SER A 157 -9.17 -1.06 2.28
CA SER A 157 -7.83 -1.29 2.81
C SER A 157 -7.64 -2.76 3.17
N LEU A 158 -8.55 -3.34 3.92
CA LEU A 158 -8.52 -4.76 4.29
C LEU A 158 -8.51 -5.67 3.06
N SER A 159 -9.41 -5.43 2.10
CA SER A 159 -9.48 -6.21 0.86
C SER A 159 -8.18 -6.13 0.06
N THR A 160 -7.58 -4.93 -0.05
CA THR A 160 -6.32 -4.73 -0.77
C THR A 160 -5.16 -5.43 -0.07
N MET A 161 -5.09 -5.37 1.27
CA MET A 161 -4.09 -6.09 2.06
C MET A 161 -4.15 -7.60 1.81
N LEU A 162 -5.35 -8.17 1.94
CA LEU A 162 -5.56 -9.62 1.78
C LEU A 162 -5.29 -10.07 0.34
N HIS A 163 -5.62 -9.23 -0.64
CA HIS A 163 -5.43 -9.61 -2.05
C HIS A 163 -3.97 -9.50 -2.49
N LEU A 164 -3.24 -8.43 -2.12
CA LEU A 164 -1.86 -8.22 -2.57
C LEU A 164 -0.86 -9.17 -1.92
N GLU A 165 -1.11 -9.60 -0.69
CA GLU A 165 -0.20 -10.52 0.05
C GLU A 165 1.24 -9.99 0.16
N LEU A 166 1.40 -8.67 0.32
CA LEU A 166 2.67 -7.98 0.50
C LEU A 166 2.74 -7.36 1.89
N PRO A 167 3.96 -7.09 2.43
CA PRO A 167 4.11 -6.16 3.53
C PRO A 167 3.37 -4.88 3.18
N HIS A 168 2.44 -4.43 4.04
CA HIS A 168 1.45 -3.43 3.69
C HIS A 168 1.38 -2.33 4.74
N ILE A 169 1.36 -1.08 4.29
CA ILE A 169 1.20 0.09 5.15
C ILE A 169 0.06 0.92 4.58
N ASN A 170 -1.00 1.09 5.38
CA ASN A 170 -2.07 2.01 5.02
C ASN A 170 -1.71 3.41 5.52
N VAL A 171 -1.93 4.41 4.68
CA VAL A 171 -1.54 5.79 4.92
C VAL A 171 -2.75 6.71 4.74
N LEU A 172 -3.09 7.47 5.77
CA LEU A 172 -4.00 8.61 5.66
C LEU A 172 -3.22 9.78 5.06
N SER A 173 -3.43 10.00 3.77
CA SER A 173 -2.80 11.07 3.01
C SER A 173 -3.55 12.39 3.15
N LYS A 174 -2.88 13.49 2.82
CA LYS A 174 -3.45 14.85 2.84
C LYS A 174 -3.96 15.27 4.21
N ILE A 175 -3.23 14.88 5.25
CA ILE A 175 -3.60 15.21 6.62
C ILE A 175 -3.55 16.73 6.88
N ASP A 176 -2.73 17.45 6.14
CA ASP A 176 -2.65 18.90 6.08
C ASP A 176 -3.98 19.59 5.74
N LEU A 177 -4.85 18.90 4.99
CA LEU A 177 -6.15 19.42 4.57
C LEU A 177 -7.30 19.01 5.49
N ILE A 178 -7.04 18.23 6.55
CA ILE A 178 -8.10 17.63 7.37
C ILE A 178 -9.03 18.66 8.01
N GLU A 179 -8.49 19.79 8.43
CA GLU A 179 -9.27 20.90 9.02
C GLU A 179 -10.22 21.53 8.01
N SER A 180 -9.88 21.51 6.72
CA SER A 180 -10.72 22.05 5.64
C SER A 180 -11.93 21.17 5.32
N TYR A 181 -11.89 19.90 5.70
CA TYR A 181 -12.96 18.93 5.44
C TYR A 181 -14.07 18.95 6.48
N GLY A 182 -13.94 19.78 7.53
CA GLY A 182 -14.90 19.92 8.60
C GLY A 182 -14.44 19.27 9.91
N ARG A 183 -15.35 19.27 10.91
CA ARG A 183 -15.03 18.65 12.20
C ARG A 183 -15.14 17.13 12.10
N LEU A 184 -14.09 16.47 12.55
CA LEU A 184 -14.12 15.02 12.77
C LEU A 184 -15.04 14.68 13.94
N ALA A 185 -15.72 13.53 13.88
CA ALA A 185 -16.56 13.04 14.97
C ALA A 185 -15.73 12.60 16.19
N PHE A 186 -14.51 12.13 15.95
CA PHE A 186 -13.55 11.64 16.95
C PHE A 186 -12.19 12.31 16.78
N ASN A 187 -11.28 12.08 17.73
CA ASN A 187 -9.86 12.46 17.58
C ASN A 187 -9.19 11.65 16.45
N LEU A 188 -8.04 12.11 16.01
CA LEU A 188 -7.33 11.48 14.89
C LEU A 188 -6.88 10.05 15.23
N ASP A 189 -6.50 9.81 16.50
CA ASP A 189 -6.04 8.50 16.96
C ASP A 189 -7.10 7.41 16.76
N PHE A 190 -8.38 7.75 16.96
CA PHE A 190 -9.49 6.83 16.65
C PHE A 190 -9.46 6.33 15.20
N TYR A 191 -9.10 7.21 14.25
CA TYR A 191 -9.07 6.84 12.83
C TYR A 191 -7.76 6.16 12.43
N THR A 192 -6.66 6.43 13.13
CA THR A 192 -5.37 5.79 12.83
C THR A 192 -5.28 4.39 13.43
N ASP A 193 -5.69 4.23 14.66
CA ASP A 193 -5.59 2.95 15.36
C ASP A 193 -6.77 2.00 15.07
N VAL A 194 -7.81 2.54 14.39
CA VAL A 194 -9.04 1.80 14.08
C VAL A 194 -9.61 1.20 15.38
N GLU A 195 -9.85 2.10 16.36
CA GLU A 195 -10.46 1.71 17.63
C GLU A 195 -11.89 1.19 17.41
N ASP A 196 -12.51 0.73 18.48
CA ASP A 196 -13.84 0.11 18.50
C ASP A 196 -14.86 0.79 17.57
N LEU A 197 -15.12 0.14 16.44
CA LEU A 197 -16.01 0.67 15.40
C LEU A 197 -17.48 0.74 15.83
N SER A 198 -17.83 0.19 17.02
CA SER A 198 -19.18 0.32 17.56
C SER A 198 -19.59 1.79 17.82
N TYR A 199 -18.62 2.66 18.12
CA TYR A 199 -18.86 4.09 18.29
C TYR A 199 -19.31 4.75 16.97
N LEU A 200 -18.79 4.31 15.83
CA LEU A 200 -19.25 4.80 14.52
C LEU A 200 -20.70 4.40 14.22
N GLN A 201 -21.14 3.23 14.72
CA GLN A 201 -22.50 2.75 14.51
C GLN A 201 -23.53 3.75 15.07
N HIS A 202 -23.25 4.34 16.25
CA HIS A 202 -24.13 5.36 16.83
C HIS A 202 -24.32 6.58 15.92
N HIS A 203 -23.24 7.02 15.27
CA HIS A 203 -23.31 8.13 14.31
C HIS A 203 -24.04 7.74 13.02
N LEU A 204 -23.81 6.53 12.51
CA LEU A 204 -24.50 6.02 11.32
C LEU A 204 -25.99 5.81 11.58
N ASP A 205 -26.38 5.44 12.80
CA ASP A 205 -27.75 5.24 13.20
C ASP A 205 -28.56 6.54 13.30
N GLN A 206 -27.90 7.67 13.52
CA GLN A 206 -28.52 8.98 13.56
C GLN A 206 -28.89 9.52 12.17
N ASP A 207 -28.22 9.06 11.11
CA ASP A 207 -28.56 9.45 9.74
C ASP A 207 -29.75 8.59 9.22
N PRO A 208 -30.89 9.21 8.88
CA PRO A 208 -32.07 8.51 8.37
C PRO A 208 -31.81 7.69 7.09
N ARG A 209 -30.78 8.08 6.30
CA ARG A 209 -30.42 7.38 5.06
C ARG A 209 -29.70 6.07 5.36
N SER A 210 -28.88 6.04 6.41
CA SER A 210 -28.06 4.89 6.83
C SER A 210 -28.84 3.93 7.72
N ALA A 211 -29.88 4.40 8.40
CA ALA A 211 -30.65 3.62 9.39
C ALA A 211 -31.20 2.28 8.83
N LYS A 212 -31.61 2.25 7.55
CA LYS A 212 -32.09 1.01 6.89
C LYS A 212 -30.99 -0.05 6.71
N TYR A 213 -29.71 0.35 6.71
CA TYR A 213 -28.56 -0.54 6.54
C TYR A 213 -27.87 -0.90 7.85
N ARG A 214 -28.42 -0.50 9.00
CA ARG A 214 -27.84 -0.68 10.34
C ARG A 214 -27.26 -2.07 10.56
N LYS A 215 -28.03 -3.12 10.24
CA LYS A 215 -27.58 -4.49 10.41
C LYS A 215 -26.36 -4.80 9.54
N LEU A 216 -26.40 -4.41 8.27
CA LEU A 216 -25.27 -4.62 7.35
C LEU A 216 -24.02 -3.90 7.82
N THR A 217 -24.15 -2.63 8.22
CA THR A 217 -22.99 -1.84 8.70
C THR A 217 -22.39 -2.45 9.95
N LYS A 218 -23.24 -2.93 10.88
CA LYS A 218 -22.75 -3.63 12.08
C LYS A 218 -21.93 -4.86 11.71
N GLU A 219 -22.45 -5.73 10.88
CA GLU A 219 -21.75 -6.95 10.44
C GLU A 219 -20.43 -6.61 9.72
N LEU A 220 -20.40 -5.53 8.92
CA LEU A 220 -19.18 -5.08 8.25
C LEU A 220 -18.14 -4.55 9.24
N CYS A 221 -18.54 -3.79 10.26
CA CYS A 221 -17.64 -3.36 11.33
C CYS A 221 -17.09 -4.55 12.10
N GLU A 222 -17.93 -5.53 12.47
CA GLU A 222 -17.49 -6.75 13.14
C GLU A 222 -16.49 -7.56 12.30
N VAL A 223 -16.62 -7.57 10.97
CA VAL A 223 -15.63 -8.20 10.08
C VAL A 223 -14.28 -7.49 10.18
N ILE A 224 -14.27 -6.15 10.12
CA ILE A 224 -13.03 -5.38 10.21
C ILE A 224 -12.35 -5.59 11.56
N ASP A 225 -13.12 -5.50 12.65
CA ASP A 225 -12.63 -5.67 14.03
C ASP A 225 -12.06 -7.09 14.23
N ASN A 226 -12.73 -8.13 13.72
CA ASN A 226 -12.28 -9.52 13.84
C ASN A 226 -10.96 -9.80 13.10
N PHE A 227 -10.71 -9.14 11.96
CA PHE A 227 -9.42 -9.24 11.30
C PHE A 227 -8.32 -8.51 12.06
N GLY A 228 -8.60 -7.34 12.63
CA GLY A 228 -7.66 -6.55 13.43
C GLY A 228 -6.36 -6.17 12.67
N LEU A 229 -6.41 -6.11 11.34
CA LEU A 229 -5.22 -5.91 10.50
C LEU A 229 -5.04 -4.47 10.03
N VAL A 230 -6.12 -3.69 10.04
CA VAL A 230 -6.12 -2.35 9.46
C VAL A 230 -5.72 -1.34 10.52
N SER A 231 -4.65 -0.61 10.25
CA SER A 231 -4.26 0.59 10.96
C SER A 231 -3.72 1.59 9.95
N PHE A 232 -3.71 2.86 10.28
CA PHE A 232 -3.23 3.91 9.39
C PHE A 232 -2.07 4.67 10.02
N THR A 233 -1.16 5.10 9.16
CA THR A 233 -0.15 6.11 9.47
C THR A 233 -0.54 7.41 8.79
N THR A 234 -0.45 8.53 9.48
CA THR A 234 -0.73 9.84 8.88
C THR A 234 0.41 10.32 7.99
N LEU A 235 0.08 11.00 6.91
CA LEU A 235 1.06 11.58 6.01
C LEU A 235 0.69 13.00 5.58
N ASP A 236 1.56 13.93 5.93
CA ASP A 236 1.75 15.18 5.23
C ASP A 236 3.01 15.07 4.35
N ILE A 237 2.84 15.07 3.03
CA ILE A 237 3.96 14.91 2.10
C ILE A 237 4.88 16.13 2.06
N GLN A 238 4.47 17.27 2.58
CA GLN A 238 5.27 18.49 2.68
C GLN A 238 6.07 18.55 3.98
N ASP A 239 5.67 17.80 5.00
CA ASP A 239 6.37 17.73 6.27
C ASP A 239 7.44 16.64 6.28
N LYS A 240 8.70 17.06 6.46
CA LYS A 240 9.86 16.15 6.47
C LYS A 240 9.82 15.13 7.61
N GLU A 241 9.27 15.49 8.74
CA GLU A 241 9.17 14.59 9.89
C GLU A 241 8.15 13.50 9.61
N SER A 242 6.98 13.86 9.10
CA SER A 242 5.93 12.94 8.68
C SER A 242 6.45 11.94 7.64
N VAL A 243 7.08 12.43 6.57
CA VAL A 243 7.68 11.58 5.53
C VAL A 243 8.79 10.70 6.10
N GLY A 244 9.65 11.25 6.97
CA GLY A 244 10.75 10.51 7.59
C GLY A 244 10.26 9.36 8.47
N ASN A 245 9.17 9.55 9.22
CA ASN A 245 8.56 8.52 10.04
C ASN A 245 7.95 7.40 9.17
N LEU A 246 7.25 7.77 8.10
CA LEU A 246 6.73 6.79 7.15
C LEU A 246 7.86 5.99 6.48
N VAL A 247 8.97 6.63 6.08
CA VAL A 247 10.13 5.93 5.49
C VAL A 247 10.72 4.92 6.47
N LYS A 248 10.85 5.25 7.76
CA LYS A 248 11.32 4.30 8.79
C LYS A 248 10.42 3.06 8.87
N LEU A 249 9.10 3.25 8.78
CA LEU A 249 8.14 2.15 8.77
C LEU A 249 8.30 1.26 7.53
N ILE A 250 8.41 1.87 6.36
CA ILE A 250 8.59 1.16 5.10
C ILE A 250 9.91 0.38 5.11
N ASP A 251 11.00 1.01 5.56
CA ASP A 251 12.31 0.36 5.66
C ASP A 251 12.31 -0.83 6.62
N LYS A 252 11.52 -0.74 7.69
CA LYS A 252 11.32 -1.83 8.64
C LYS A 252 10.52 -2.98 7.99
N SER A 253 9.48 -2.64 7.22
CA SER A 253 8.59 -3.62 6.59
C SER A 253 9.25 -4.39 5.44
N ASN A 254 10.09 -3.75 4.62
CA ASN A 254 10.80 -4.40 3.52
C ASN A 254 12.19 -4.93 3.91
N GLY A 255 12.67 -4.58 5.11
CA GLY A 255 13.97 -4.99 5.63
C GLY A 255 15.16 -4.16 5.10
N TYR A 256 14.91 -2.98 4.54
CA TYR A 256 15.96 -2.08 4.06
C TYR A 256 16.92 -1.64 5.19
N ILE A 257 16.42 -1.50 6.44
CA ILE A 257 17.25 -1.16 7.60
C ILE A 257 18.40 -2.15 7.83
N PHE A 258 18.30 -3.36 7.31
CA PHE A 258 19.35 -4.39 7.37
C PHE A 258 20.23 -4.39 6.12
N ALA A 259 19.95 -3.57 5.12
CA ALA A 259 20.76 -3.46 3.90
C ALA A 259 22.08 -2.76 4.23
N GLY A 260 23.21 -3.47 4.11
CA GLY A 260 24.54 -2.95 4.43
C GLY A 260 25.04 -3.32 5.83
N ILE A 261 24.24 -3.98 6.64
CA ILE A 261 24.72 -4.61 7.87
C ILE A 261 25.38 -5.94 7.47
N GLU A 262 26.68 -5.95 7.28
CA GLU A 262 27.44 -7.19 7.45
C GLU A 262 27.16 -7.65 8.88
N ALA A 263 26.84 -8.94 9.04
CA ALA A 263 26.33 -9.53 10.27
C ALA A 263 27.29 -9.43 11.47
N SER A 264 27.73 -8.24 11.83
CA SER A 264 28.41 -7.97 13.08
C SER A 264 27.36 -7.74 14.17
N ALA A 265 27.32 -8.66 15.13
CA ALA A 265 26.37 -8.69 16.24
C ALA A 265 26.27 -7.39 17.07
N VAL A 266 27.20 -6.45 16.88
CA VAL A 266 27.29 -5.20 17.65
C VAL A 266 26.27 -4.14 17.17
N GLU A 267 25.90 -4.13 15.89
CA GLU A 267 24.90 -3.16 15.39
C GLU A 267 23.47 -3.63 15.57
N PHE A 268 23.26 -4.95 15.59
CA PHE A 268 21.95 -5.52 15.88
C PHE A 268 21.42 -5.12 17.26
N SER A 269 22.28 -5.01 18.25
CA SER A 269 21.92 -4.57 19.61
C SER A 269 21.50 -3.08 19.63
N LYS A 270 22.08 -2.23 18.80
CA LYS A 270 21.72 -0.80 18.71
C LYS A 270 20.38 -0.59 18.04
N ILE A 271 20.01 -1.44 17.07
CA ILE A 271 18.73 -1.42 16.39
C ILE A 271 17.63 -1.98 17.30
N ALA A 272 17.95 -3.03 18.07
CA ALA A 272 17.02 -3.67 19.01
C ALA A 272 16.78 -2.86 20.31
N ILE A 273 17.71 -1.98 20.71
CA ILE A 273 17.67 -1.20 21.96
C ILE A 273 17.23 0.26 21.71
N GLY A 274 16.83 0.63 20.51
CA GLY A 274 16.24 1.95 20.24
C GLY A 274 15.09 2.24 21.20
N HIS A 275 15.15 3.38 21.89
CA HIS A 275 14.26 3.78 22.98
C HIS A 275 12.77 3.51 22.71
N ASN A 276 12.17 2.72 23.59
CA ASN A 276 10.77 2.78 24.06
C ASN A 276 9.59 2.98 23.09
N ASP A 277 9.60 2.42 21.90
CA ASP A 277 8.38 2.27 21.11
C ASP A 277 7.79 0.85 21.28
N TRP A 278 7.60 0.42 22.52
CA TRP A 278 6.92 -0.85 22.83
C TRP A 278 5.43 -0.82 22.43
N ASP A 279 4.81 0.33 22.32
CA ASP A 279 3.43 0.47 21.81
C ASP A 279 3.32 0.08 20.34
N TYR A 280 4.41 0.14 19.59
CA TYR A 280 4.50 -0.29 18.19
C TYR A 280 4.47 -1.83 18.02
N TYR A 281 4.75 -2.58 19.07
CA TYR A 281 4.77 -4.06 19.04
C TYR A 281 3.42 -4.70 19.38
N ARG A 282 2.36 -3.92 19.55
CA ARG A 282 1.01 -4.43 19.81
C ARG A 282 0.36 -5.17 18.63
N TYR A 283 1.00 -5.18 17.47
CA TYR A 283 0.49 -5.89 16.30
C TYR A 283 1.31 -7.14 15.97
N PRO A 284 0.94 -8.33 16.51
CA PRO A 284 1.70 -9.57 16.30
C PRO A 284 1.75 -10.03 14.84
N CYS A 285 0.81 -9.59 13.98
CA CYS A 285 0.77 -10.00 12.58
C CYS A 285 1.92 -9.46 11.72
N PHE A 286 2.44 -8.25 11.99
CA PHE A 286 3.57 -7.70 11.25
C PHE A 286 4.85 -8.50 11.49
N LEU A 287 5.07 -8.96 12.70
CA LEU A 287 6.25 -9.77 13.06
C LEU A 287 6.19 -11.17 12.44
N VAL A 288 5.03 -11.78 12.36
CA VAL A 288 4.86 -13.13 11.78
C VAL A 288 5.10 -13.10 10.28
N ILE A 289 4.61 -12.08 9.56
CA ILE A 289 4.85 -11.95 8.11
C ILE A 289 6.34 -11.66 7.84
N CYS A 290 6.98 -10.78 8.59
CA CYS A 290 8.40 -10.48 8.43
C CYS A 290 9.31 -11.68 8.79
N ILE A 291 9.00 -12.44 9.84
CA ILE A 291 9.78 -13.62 10.25
C ILE A 291 9.60 -14.77 9.25
N PHE A 292 8.41 -14.96 8.69
CA PHE A 292 8.17 -15.98 7.65
C PHE A 292 8.96 -15.68 6.36
N TRP A 293 9.11 -14.40 5.98
CA TRP A 293 9.89 -14.00 4.80
C TRP A 293 11.40 -14.18 4.97
N ILE A 294 11.91 -14.17 6.19
CA ILE A 294 13.37 -14.29 6.49
C ILE A 294 13.83 -15.75 6.53
N HIS A 295 12.96 -16.71 6.82
CA HIS A 295 13.39 -18.08 7.17
C HIS A 295 12.83 -19.23 6.32
N LEU A 296 11.99 -19.01 5.31
CA LEU A 296 11.50 -20.13 4.48
C LEU A 296 12.19 -20.17 3.12
N PRO A 297 12.85 -21.28 2.79
CA PRO A 297 13.22 -21.57 1.40
C PRO A 297 11.96 -21.79 0.57
N PHE A 298 11.96 -21.30 -0.62
CA PHE A 298 10.89 -21.07 -1.62
C PHE A 298 10.02 -22.29 -2.04
N THR A 299 10.03 -23.42 -1.32
CA THR A 299 9.47 -24.68 -1.80
C THR A 299 8.18 -25.17 -1.14
N SER A 300 7.55 -24.41 -0.20
CA SER A 300 6.38 -24.95 0.54
C SER A 300 5.14 -24.04 0.52
N TRP A 301 4.65 -23.71 -0.67
CA TRP A 301 3.41 -22.93 -0.86
C TRP A 301 2.10 -23.74 -0.72
N LEU A 302 2.16 -25.02 -0.47
CA LEU A 302 0.99 -25.94 -0.50
C LEU A 302 0.31 -26.20 0.85
N THR A 303 0.70 -25.51 1.94
CA THR A 303 0.17 -25.80 3.29
C THR A 303 -0.49 -24.63 4.02
N LEU A 304 -0.78 -23.51 3.36
CA LEU A 304 -1.39 -22.35 4.01
C LEU A 304 -2.86 -22.54 4.39
N GLU A 305 -3.60 -23.41 3.71
CA GLU A 305 -4.99 -23.71 4.08
C GLU A 305 -5.13 -24.41 5.45
N ASN A 306 -4.09 -25.10 5.91
CA ASN A 306 -4.12 -25.79 7.21
C ASN A 306 -3.64 -24.96 8.40
N PHE A 307 -3.08 -23.76 8.18
CA PHE A 307 -2.56 -22.92 9.27
C PHE A 307 -3.59 -21.91 9.80
N ILE A 308 -4.54 -21.51 8.96
CA ILE A 308 -5.63 -20.59 9.37
C ILE A 308 -6.59 -21.29 10.36
N THR A 309 -6.72 -22.61 10.28
CA THR A 309 -7.57 -23.39 11.21
C THR A 309 -6.93 -23.70 12.56
N CYS A 310 -5.62 -23.53 12.71
CA CYS A 310 -4.92 -23.87 13.96
C CYS A 310 -4.72 -22.69 14.92
N THR A 311 -4.82 -21.45 14.47
CA THR A 311 -4.68 -20.24 15.31
C THR A 311 -5.98 -19.73 15.91
N CYS A 312 -7.13 -20.32 15.55
CA CYS A 312 -8.42 -20.02 16.20
C CYS A 312 -8.73 -20.93 17.40
N ALA A 313 -7.79 -21.76 17.89
CA ALA A 313 -7.99 -22.72 18.98
C ALA A 313 -7.00 -22.58 20.15
N LEU A 314 -6.39 -21.40 20.34
CA LEU A 314 -5.63 -21.10 21.57
C LEU A 314 -5.97 -19.72 22.10
#